data_c77070c9e75db0085c249b6a9b019149
#
_entry.id   c77070c9e75db0085c249b6a9b019149
#
_cell.length_a   1.000
_cell.length_b   1.000
_cell.length_c   1.000
_cell.angle_alpha   90.00
_cell.angle_beta   90.00
_cell.angle_gamma   90.00
#
_symmetry.space_group_name_H-M   'P 1'
#
loop_
_entity.id
_entity.type
_entity.pdbx_description
1 polymer ?
#
loop_
_entity_poly.entity_id
_entity_poly.type
_entity_poly.pdbx_seq_one_letter_code
_entity_poly.pdbx_strand_id
1 'polypeptide(L)'
;MSSRVIPIKAATKTVPLVGEIRRDDTHWIDSHGRPLRDVRISITDRCNFRCRYCMPKEKFEKDHCFLSHTEVLSFEEIIRLGRIFAANGVEKIRLTGGEPLLRKGIEFLIEELSKLKTWNGKPLDVAVTTNGAALSAKAKSLAAAGLKRLTVSLDAMDPQIYKDLNDVNFPIEKTLAGIQAAKDAGIPSIKINVVV
;
A
#
# COMPACT_ATOMS: atom_id res chain seq x y z
N MET A 1 -27.57 15.64 24.28
CA MET A 1 -26.98 14.30 24.19
C MET A 1 -25.53 14.40 24.62
N SER A 2 -25.19 13.81 25.76
CA SER A 2 -23.84 13.97 26.38
C SER A 2 -22.85 13.07 25.65
N SER A 3 -21.84 13.67 24.99
CA SER A 3 -20.74 12.94 24.37
C SER A 3 -19.87 12.35 25.50
N ARG A 4 -19.90 11.04 25.69
CA ARG A 4 -18.93 10.36 26.55
C ARG A 4 -17.57 10.37 25.86
N VAL A 5 -16.70 11.26 26.28
CA VAL A 5 -15.28 11.19 25.96
C VAL A 5 -14.68 10.04 26.79
N ILE A 6 -14.25 8.99 26.14
CA ILE A 6 -13.48 7.92 26.79
C ILE A 6 -12.04 8.41 26.91
N PRO A 7 -11.52 8.71 28.13
CA PRO A 7 -10.13 9.14 28.25
C PRO A 7 -9.21 7.96 27.88
N ILE A 8 -8.44 8.12 26.82
CA ILE A 8 -7.33 7.22 26.51
C ILE A 8 -6.28 7.48 27.60
N LYS A 9 -6.25 6.65 28.64
CA LYS A 9 -5.13 6.63 29.57
C LYS A 9 -3.89 6.26 28.75
N ALA A 10 -2.95 7.19 28.63
CA ALA A 10 -1.62 6.86 28.17
C ALA A 10 -1.08 5.75 29.10
N ALA A 11 -1.11 4.53 28.63
CA ALA A 11 -0.42 3.46 29.31
C ALA A 11 1.08 3.80 29.20
N THR A 12 1.69 4.20 30.29
CA THR A 12 3.13 4.16 30.46
C THR A 12 3.58 2.69 30.51
N LYS A 13 3.28 1.97 29.45
CA LYS A 13 3.99 0.72 29.18
C LYS A 13 5.33 1.20 28.61
N THR A 14 6.38 1.12 29.42
CA THR A 14 7.74 0.94 28.91
C THR A 14 7.59 -0.05 27.75
N VAL A 15 7.79 0.45 26.53
CA VAL A 15 7.93 -0.45 25.38
C VAL A 15 8.99 -1.44 25.82
N PRO A 16 8.72 -2.75 25.94
CA PRO A 16 9.76 -3.69 26.26
C PRO A 16 10.88 -3.41 25.26
N LEU A 17 12.07 -3.09 25.74
CA LEU A 17 13.28 -3.12 24.95
C LEU A 17 13.14 -4.36 24.09
N VAL A 18 13.21 -4.18 22.77
CA VAL A 18 13.01 -5.21 21.75
C VAL A 18 13.57 -6.51 22.29
N GLY A 19 12.68 -7.35 22.81
CA GLY A 19 13.08 -8.66 23.33
C GLY A 19 13.84 -9.32 22.20
N GLU A 20 14.89 -10.04 22.52
CA GLU A 20 15.75 -10.71 21.55
C GLU A 20 14.90 -11.18 20.37
N ILE A 21 15.20 -10.65 19.18
CA ILE A 21 14.52 -11.08 17.96
C ILE A 21 14.86 -12.56 17.86
N ARG A 22 13.94 -13.41 18.30
CA ARG A 22 14.09 -14.85 18.17
C ARG A 22 14.07 -15.12 16.67
N ARG A 23 15.19 -15.57 16.18
CA ARG A 23 15.28 -16.21 14.88
C ARG A 23 15.01 -17.70 15.11
N ASP A 24 14.02 -18.25 14.40
CA ASP A 24 14.33 -19.57 13.87
C ASP A 24 15.36 -19.31 12.75
N ASP A 25 16.14 -20.27 12.33
CA ASP A 25 17.29 -20.07 11.43
C ASP A 25 16.96 -19.36 10.11
N THR A 26 15.71 -19.00 9.84
CA THR A 26 15.22 -18.49 8.56
C THR A 26 14.21 -17.34 8.63
N HIS A 27 13.59 -17.06 9.79
CA HIS A 27 12.50 -16.08 9.89
C HIS A 27 12.62 -15.15 11.09
N TRP A 28 12.19 -13.91 10.89
CA TRP A 28 11.91 -13.02 12.01
C TRP A 28 10.57 -13.42 12.63
N ILE A 29 10.56 -13.66 13.92
CA ILE A 29 9.42 -14.12 14.69
C ILE A 29 9.06 -13.07 15.72
N ASP A 30 7.77 -12.77 15.88
CA ASP A 30 7.28 -11.88 16.92
C ASP A 30 7.22 -12.58 18.29
N SER A 31 6.86 -11.81 19.33
CA SER A 31 6.73 -12.35 20.71
C SER A 31 5.69 -13.46 20.88
N HIS A 32 4.82 -13.67 19.88
CA HIS A 32 3.81 -14.73 19.84
C HIS A 32 4.22 -15.93 18.97
N GLY A 33 5.47 -15.96 18.49
CA GLY A 33 5.96 -17.03 17.63
C GLY A 33 5.47 -16.97 16.19
N ARG A 34 4.92 -15.82 15.72
CA ARG A 34 4.42 -15.66 14.35
C ARG A 34 5.52 -15.15 13.44
N PRO A 35 5.80 -15.81 12.31
CA PRO A 35 6.80 -15.35 11.35
C PRO A 35 6.32 -14.12 10.58
N LEU A 36 7.25 -13.20 10.29
CA LEU A 36 7.00 -12.04 9.43
C LEU A 36 6.99 -12.48 7.96
N ARG A 37 5.80 -12.57 7.36
CA ARG A 37 5.62 -13.02 5.97
C ARG A 37 5.17 -11.95 4.99
N ASP A 38 4.48 -10.93 5.47
CA ASP A 38 3.86 -9.86 4.65
C ASP A 38 4.26 -8.50 5.21
N VAL A 39 4.80 -7.63 4.37
CA VAL A 39 5.19 -6.27 4.74
C VAL A 39 4.46 -5.27 3.86
N ARG A 40 3.94 -4.20 4.48
CA ARG A 40 3.38 -3.04 3.77
C ARG A 40 4.37 -1.89 3.83
N ILE A 41 4.66 -1.29 2.68
CA ILE A 41 5.55 -0.13 2.57
C ILE A 41 4.75 1.02 1.96
N SER A 42 4.58 2.10 2.74
CA SER A 42 4.03 3.35 2.23
C SER A 42 5.13 4.09 1.48
N ILE A 43 4.96 4.24 0.16
CA ILE A 43 5.97 4.84 -0.70
C ILE A 43 5.73 6.33 -0.95
N THR A 44 4.60 6.88 -0.53
CA THR A 44 4.24 8.30 -0.60
C THR A 44 3.11 8.59 0.37
N ASP A 45 3.08 9.80 0.88
CA ASP A 45 1.97 10.36 1.67
C ASP A 45 0.95 11.13 0.80
N ARG A 46 1.26 11.38 -0.48
CA ARG A 46 0.40 12.12 -1.40
C ARG A 46 -0.70 11.26 -1.97
N CYS A 47 -1.91 11.78 -2.01
CA CYS A 47 -3.07 11.14 -2.63
C CYS A 47 -3.88 12.17 -3.43
N ASN A 48 -4.49 11.74 -4.51
CA ASN A 48 -5.41 12.54 -5.33
C ASN A 48 -6.88 12.42 -4.87
N PHE A 49 -7.18 11.55 -3.91
CA PHE A 49 -8.48 11.44 -3.27
C PHE A 49 -8.47 12.03 -1.86
N ARG A 50 -9.66 12.35 -1.33
CA ARG A 50 -9.87 12.90 0.02
C ARG A 50 -10.91 12.06 0.78
N CYS A 51 -10.74 10.74 0.73
CA CYS A 51 -11.66 9.81 1.37
C CYS A 51 -11.87 10.19 2.83
N ARG A 52 -13.14 10.35 3.24
CA ARG A 52 -13.54 10.88 4.55
C ARG A 52 -12.97 10.09 5.72
N TYR A 53 -12.78 8.79 5.55
CA TYR A 53 -12.24 7.89 6.57
C TYR A 53 -10.69 7.83 6.59
N CYS A 54 -10.00 8.37 5.56
CA CYS A 54 -8.55 8.24 5.41
C CYS A 54 -7.83 9.59 5.40
N MET A 55 -8.18 10.47 4.46
CA MET A 55 -7.55 11.78 4.26
C MET A 55 -8.62 12.89 4.10
N PRO A 56 -9.45 13.13 5.13
CA PRO A 56 -10.54 14.10 5.04
C PRO A 56 -10.00 15.52 4.76
N LYS A 57 -10.74 16.29 3.96
CA LYS A 57 -10.36 17.66 3.54
C LYS A 57 -10.03 18.57 4.69
N GLU A 58 -10.76 18.44 5.82
CA GLU A 58 -10.57 19.27 7.02
C GLU A 58 -9.18 19.14 7.65
N LYS A 59 -8.49 18.01 7.40
CA LYS A 59 -7.13 17.74 7.92
C LYS A 59 -6.06 17.83 6.83
N PHE A 60 -6.43 17.64 5.57
CA PHE A 60 -5.53 17.60 4.43
C PHE A 60 -5.92 18.69 3.42
N GLU A 61 -6.05 19.94 3.91
CA GLU A 61 -6.35 21.11 3.10
C GLU A 61 -5.23 21.46 2.11
N LYS A 62 -5.46 22.50 1.31
CA LYS A 62 -4.49 22.95 0.29
C LYS A 62 -3.11 23.29 0.87
N ASP A 63 -3.08 23.74 2.13
CA ASP A 63 -1.85 24.15 2.83
C ASP A 63 -1.19 23.01 3.61
N HIS A 64 -1.70 21.78 3.50
CA HIS A 64 -1.09 20.62 4.15
C HIS A 64 0.29 20.35 3.57
N CYS A 65 1.31 20.39 4.44
CA CYS A 65 2.68 20.09 4.07
C CYS A 65 2.89 18.56 3.96
N PHE A 66 2.87 18.04 2.75
CA PHE A 66 3.31 16.68 2.48
C PHE A 66 4.83 16.58 2.58
N LEU A 67 5.32 15.39 2.89
CA LEU A 67 6.75 15.13 2.96
C LEU A 67 7.46 15.54 1.67
N SER A 68 8.65 16.08 1.83
CA SER A 68 9.56 16.34 0.70
C SER A 68 10.10 15.03 0.13
N HIS A 69 10.66 15.07 -1.07
CA HIS A 69 11.27 13.88 -1.69
C HIS A 69 12.43 13.30 -0.87
N THR A 70 13.10 14.13 -0.07
CA THR A 70 14.23 13.71 0.78
C THR A 70 13.80 13.08 2.09
N GLU A 71 12.55 13.25 2.50
CA GLU A 71 11.97 12.66 3.71
C GLU A 71 11.25 11.33 3.45
N VAL A 72 11.02 11.02 2.18
CA VAL A 72 10.43 9.74 1.76
C VAL A 72 11.54 8.81 1.29
N LEU A 73 11.51 7.54 1.70
CA LEU A 73 12.48 6.54 1.26
C LEU A 73 12.67 6.56 -0.27
N SER A 74 13.91 6.55 -0.73
CA SER A 74 14.22 6.39 -2.15
C SER A 74 13.85 4.97 -2.64
N PHE A 75 13.80 4.76 -3.94
CA PHE A 75 13.53 3.42 -4.46
C PHE A 75 14.68 2.45 -4.15
N GLU A 76 15.91 2.93 -4.14
CA GLU A 76 17.10 2.17 -3.79
C GLU A 76 17.04 1.70 -2.33
N GLU A 77 16.61 2.57 -1.42
CA GLU A 77 16.41 2.22 -0.02
C GLU A 77 15.29 1.18 0.15
N ILE A 78 14.17 1.34 -0.57
CA ILE A 78 13.07 0.38 -0.54
C ILE A 78 13.51 -0.98 -1.10
N ILE A 79 14.27 -1.00 -2.19
CA ILE A 79 14.82 -2.23 -2.78
C ILE A 79 15.79 -2.90 -1.80
N ARG A 80 16.66 -2.12 -1.14
CA ARG A 80 17.55 -2.62 -0.09
C ARG A 80 16.77 -3.26 1.07
N LEU A 81 15.73 -2.58 1.56
CA LEU A 81 14.83 -3.12 2.58
C LEU A 81 14.13 -4.39 2.08
N GLY A 82 13.66 -4.39 0.84
CA GLY A 82 13.05 -5.57 0.21
C GLY A 82 13.95 -6.79 0.21
N ARG A 83 15.24 -6.62 -0.08
CA ARG A 83 16.25 -7.71 -0.02
C ARG A 83 16.42 -8.23 1.42
N ILE A 84 16.51 -7.32 2.40
CA ILE A 84 16.65 -7.69 3.82
C ILE A 84 15.40 -8.47 4.27
N PHE A 85 14.20 -7.98 3.96
CA PHE A 85 12.95 -8.64 4.33
C PHE A 85 12.83 -10.02 3.67
N ALA A 86 13.11 -10.13 2.38
CA ALA A 86 13.02 -11.39 1.64
C ALA A 86 14.00 -12.45 2.19
N ALA A 87 15.21 -12.04 2.57
CA ALA A 87 16.20 -12.93 3.20
C ALA A 87 15.81 -13.38 4.62
N ASN A 88 14.91 -12.65 5.31
CA ASN A 88 14.48 -12.93 6.67
C ASN A 88 13.02 -13.43 6.77
N GLY A 89 12.51 -14.06 5.72
CA GLY A 89 11.23 -14.79 5.77
C GLY A 89 10.03 -14.08 5.14
N VAL A 90 10.17 -12.83 4.70
CA VAL A 90 9.07 -12.13 4.02
C VAL A 90 8.86 -12.72 2.63
N GLU A 91 7.65 -13.12 2.36
CA GLU A 91 7.23 -13.72 1.10
C GLU A 91 6.48 -12.72 0.20
N LYS A 92 5.93 -11.64 0.80
CA LYS A 92 5.16 -10.64 0.09
C LYS A 92 5.45 -9.22 0.56
N ILE A 93 5.62 -8.30 -0.40
CA ILE A 93 5.69 -6.86 -0.17
C ILE A 93 4.52 -6.19 -0.86
N ARG A 94 3.76 -5.40 -0.09
CA ARG A 94 2.65 -4.60 -0.58
C ARG A 94 3.04 -3.13 -0.61
N LEU A 95 3.10 -2.54 -1.79
CA LEU A 95 3.29 -1.12 -1.99
C LEU A 95 1.96 -0.39 -1.80
N THR A 96 1.98 0.63 -0.98
CA THR A 96 0.83 1.47 -0.62
C THR A 96 1.32 2.90 -0.35
N GLY A 97 0.53 3.70 0.34
CA GLY A 97 0.88 5.08 0.71
C GLY A 97 -0.38 5.91 0.81
N GLY A 98 -0.34 7.16 0.36
CA GLY A 98 -1.52 7.85 -0.10
C GLY A 98 -2.03 7.13 -1.37
N GLU A 99 -1.62 7.58 -2.55
CA GLU A 99 -1.85 6.84 -3.80
C GLU A 99 -0.51 6.47 -4.44
N PRO A 100 -0.09 5.20 -4.40
CA PRO A 100 1.23 4.80 -4.87
C PRO A 100 1.45 5.02 -6.36
N LEU A 101 0.40 4.96 -7.19
CA LEU A 101 0.50 5.19 -8.63
C LEU A 101 0.82 6.65 -9.01
N LEU A 102 0.74 7.58 -8.07
CA LEU A 102 1.19 8.96 -8.26
C LEU A 102 2.71 9.10 -8.17
N ARG A 103 3.40 8.15 -7.50
CA ARG A 103 4.85 8.20 -7.42
C ARG A 103 5.46 7.84 -8.76
N LYS A 104 6.14 8.82 -9.37
CA LYS A 104 6.78 8.66 -10.70
C LYS A 104 7.83 7.55 -10.65
N GLY A 105 7.80 6.64 -11.62
CA GLY A 105 8.77 5.55 -11.73
C GLY A 105 8.47 4.34 -10.83
N ILE A 106 7.25 4.22 -10.29
CA ILE A 106 6.86 3.05 -9.48
C ILE A 106 7.07 1.72 -10.23
N GLU A 107 6.99 1.74 -11.55
CA GLU A 107 7.22 0.58 -12.42
C GLU A 107 8.63 0.01 -12.23
N PHE A 108 9.64 0.90 -12.14
CA PHE A 108 11.02 0.50 -11.84
C PHE A 108 11.12 -0.20 -10.47
N LEU A 109 10.48 0.37 -9.44
CA LEU A 109 10.46 -0.24 -8.12
C LEU A 109 9.83 -1.64 -8.13
N ILE A 110 8.70 -1.79 -8.83
CA ILE A 110 8.00 -3.08 -8.95
C ILE A 110 8.90 -4.09 -9.68
N GLU A 111 9.53 -3.69 -10.78
CA GLU A 111 10.44 -4.54 -11.55
C GLU A 111 11.60 -5.04 -10.68
N GLU A 112 12.29 -4.15 -9.97
CA GLU A 112 13.42 -4.51 -9.12
C GLU A 112 13.00 -5.41 -7.95
N LEU A 113 11.86 -5.14 -7.31
CA LEU A 113 11.34 -6.00 -6.25
C LEU A 113 10.92 -7.37 -6.79
N SER A 114 10.35 -7.43 -8.00
CA SER A 114 9.91 -8.68 -8.63
C SER A 114 11.06 -9.61 -9.02
N LYS A 115 12.28 -9.08 -9.17
CA LYS A 115 13.52 -9.86 -9.41
C LYS A 115 14.04 -10.54 -8.13
N LEU A 116 13.60 -10.08 -6.96
CA LEU A 116 14.05 -10.62 -5.68
C LEU A 116 13.50 -12.03 -5.47
N LYS A 117 14.31 -12.83 -4.78
CA LYS A 117 13.91 -14.16 -4.31
C LYS A 117 13.83 -14.16 -2.80
N THR A 118 12.86 -14.88 -2.29
CA THR A 118 12.70 -15.17 -0.87
C THR A 118 13.78 -16.12 -0.38
N TRP A 119 13.93 -16.27 0.92
CA TRP A 119 14.89 -17.19 1.56
C TRP A 119 14.84 -18.64 1.02
N ASN A 120 13.67 -19.09 0.54
CA ASN A 120 13.48 -20.43 -0.02
C ASN A 120 13.59 -20.48 -1.56
N GLY A 121 14.13 -19.41 -2.19
CA GLY A 121 14.36 -19.31 -3.63
C GLY A 121 13.13 -19.00 -4.49
N LYS A 122 11.94 -18.86 -3.90
CA LYS A 122 10.72 -18.47 -4.64
C LYS A 122 10.77 -16.98 -5.01
N PRO A 123 10.12 -16.55 -6.10
CA PRO A 123 9.97 -15.14 -6.40
C PRO A 123 9.23 -14.41 -5.28
N LEU A 124 9.69 -13.21 -4.92
CA LEU A 124 8.98 -12.32 -4.01
C LEU A 124 7.64 -11.91 -4.61
N ASP A 125 6.54 -12.03 -3.83
CA ASP A 125 5.20 -11.62 -4.25
C ASP A 125 5.04 -10.10 -4.06
N VAL A 126 4.99 -9.34 -5.16
CA VAL A 126 4.81 -7.89 -5.14
C VAL A 126 3.35 -7.54 -5.40
N ALA A 127 2.76 -6.77 -4.48
CA ALA A 127 1.39 -6.30 -4.57
C ALA A 127 1.32 -4.77 -4.51
N VAL A 128 0.34 -4.17 -5.19
CA VAL A 128 0.03 -2.74 -5.11
C VAL A 128 -1.41 -2.56 -4.63
N THR A 129 -1.64 -1.59 -3.74
CA THR A 129 -2.98 -1.14 -3.37
C THR A 129 -3.19 0.26 -3.90
N THR A 130 -4.23 0.50 -4.67
CA THR A 130 -4.52 1.77 -5.37
C THR A 130 -5.99 2.13 -5.31
N ASN A 131 -6.30 3.42 -5.42
CA ASN A 131 -7.66 3.92 -5.66
C ASN A 131 -8.12 3.75 -7.13
N GLY A 132 -7.24 3.30 -8.01
CA GLY A 132 -7.55 3.00 -9.40
C GLY A 132 -7.57 4.20 -10.35
N ALA A 133 -7.44 5.43 -9.87
CA ALA A 133 -7.60 6.63 -10.70
C ALA A 133 -6.59 6.71 -11.87
N ALA A 134 -5.35 6.27 -11.66
CA ALA A 134 -4.31 6.26 -12.68
C ALA A 134 -4.17 4.90 -13.40
N LEU A 135 -5.00 3.92 -13.05
CA LEU A 135 -4.78 2.53 -13.43
C LEU A 135 -4.93 2.30 -14.94
N SER A 136 -5.91 2.94 -15.62
CA SER A 136 -6.08 2.81 -17.07
C SER A 136 -4.82 3.17 -17.85
N ALA A 137 -4.11 4.21 -17.41
CA ALA A 137 -2.88 4.66 -18.06
C ALA A 137 -1.66 3.78 -17.73
N LYS A 138 -1.67 3.14 -16.55
CA LYS A 138 -0.49 2.43 -16.01
C LYS A 138 -0.58 0.91 -16.07
N ALA A 139 -1.74 0.33 -16.34
CA ALA A 139 -1.95 -1.11 -16.27
C ALA A 139 -0.93 -1.92 -17.08
N LYS A 140 -0.66 -1.51 -18.33
CA LYS A 140 0.30 -2.19 -19.21
C LYS A 140 1.73 -2.13 -18.67
N SER A 141 2.17 -0.94 -18.20
CA SER A 141 3.52 -0.76 -17.65
C SER A 141 3.71 -1.49 -16.33
N LEU A 142 2.67 -1.54 -15.48
CA LEU A 142 2.68 -2.30 -14.24
C LEU A 142 2.77 -3.82 -14.49
N ALA A 143 2.00 -4.33 -15.46
CA ALA A 143 2.07 -5.73 -15.87
C ALA A 143 3.46 -6.09 -16.44
N ALA A 144 4.00 -5.24 -17.32
CA ALA A 144 5.35 -5.40 -17.89
C ALA A 144 6.45 -5.38 -16.82
N ALA A 145 6.29 -4.57 -15.76
CA ALA A 145 7.17 -4.54 -14.59
C ALA A 145 7.06 -5.79 -13.69
N GLY A 146 6.17 -6.72 -14.01
CA GLY A 146 6.02 -7.99 -13.27
C GLY A 146 5.03 -7.94 -12.11
N LEU A 147 4.15 -6.93 -12.04
CA LEU A 147 3.12 -6.87 -11.00
C LEU A 147 2.16 -8.06 -11.12
N LYS A 148 2.05 -8.87 -10.06
CA LYS A 148 1.18 -10.05 -10.02
C LYS A 148 -0.11 -9.83 -9.24
N ARG A 149 -0.12 -8.91 -8.30
CA ARG A 149 -1.26 -8.65 -7.42
C ARG A 149 -1.61 -7.18 -7.36
N LEU A 150 -2.86 -6.89 -7.66
CA LEU A 150 -3.43 -5.55 -7.56
C LEU A 150 -4.61 -5.58 -6.60
N THR A 151 -4.67 -4.63 -5.68
CA THR A 151 -5.86 -4.37 -4.87
C THR A 151 -6.38 -2.99 -5.24
N VAL A 152 -7.63 -2.91 -5.67
CA VAL A 152 -8.29 -1.64 -5.99
C VAL A 152 -9.32 -1.33 -4.92
N SER A 153 -9.21 -0.14 -4.30
CA SER A 153 -10.21 0.37 -3.36
C SER A 153 -11.40 0.90 -4.16
N LEU A 154 -12.58 0.31 -3.93
CA LEU A 154 -13.83 0.67 -4.59
C LEU A 154 -14.97 0.44 -3.62
N ASP A 155 -15.32 1.49 -2.86
CA ASP A 155 -16.20 1.38 -1.70
C ASP A 155 -17.69 1.38 -2.04
N ALA A 156 -18.07 1.80 -3.26
CA ALA A 156 -19.46 1.77 -3.75
C ALA A 156 -19.48 1.63 -5.26
N MET A 157 -20.58 1.05 -5.77
CA MET A 157 -20.91 1.02 -7.20
C MET A 157 -21.86 2.14 -7.61
N ASP A 158 -22.61 2.71 -6.66
CA ASP A 158 -23.42 3.90 -6.88
C ASP A 158 -22.51 5.13 -7.06
N PRO A 159 -22.63 5.90 -8.16
CA PRO A 159 -21.75 7.02 -8.45
C PRO A 159 -21.81 8.15 -7.40
N GLN A 160 -22.99 8.37 -6.79
CA GLN A 160 -23.13 9.42 -5.78
C GLN A 160 -22.48 9.00 -4.45
N ILE A 161 -22.71 7.76 -4.01
CA ILE A 161 -22.09 7.22 -2.79
C ILE A 161 -20.57 7.16 -2.97
N TYR A 162 -20.10 6.72 -4.16
CA TYR A 162 -18.65 6.69 -4.47
C TYR A 162 -18.03 8.09 -4.36
N LYS A 163 -18.68 9.09 -4.97
CA LYS A 163 -18.23 10.48 -4.90
C LYS A 163 -18.21 11.03 -3.48
N ASP A 164 -19.25 10.73 -2.69
CA ASP A 164 -19.37 11.20 -1.31
C ASP A 164 -18.32 10.58 -0.39
N LEU A 165 -17.98 9.30 -0.57
CA LEU A 165 -16.95 8.61 0.21
C LEU A 165 -15.54 9.09 -0.13
N ASN A 166 -15.24 9.28 -1.42
CA ASN A 166 -13.92 9.71 -1.90
C ASN A 166 -13.72 11.21 -1.83
N ASP A 167 -14.80 11.98 -1.67
CA ASP A 167 -14.85 13.44 -1.58
C ASP A 167 -14.05 14.16 -2.68
N VAL A 168 -14.13 13.63 -3.90
CA VAL A 168 -13.53 14.21 -5.11
C VAL A 168 -14.46 14.07 -6.30
N ASN A 169 -14.34 14.98 -7.27
CA ASN A 169 -15.09 14.89 -8.51
C ASN A 169 -14.40 13.95 -9.50
N PHE A 170 -14.37 12.66 -9.17
CA PHE A 170 -13.78 11.61 -10.02
C PHE A 170 -14.86 10.57 -10.36
N PRO A 171 -15.16 10.33 -11.65
CA PRO A 171 -16.20 9.40 -12.04
C PRO A 171 -15.77 7.95 -11.81
N ILE A 172 -16.67 7.15 -11.24
CA ILE A 172 -16.43 5.72 -10.94
C ILE A 172 -16.09 4.92 -12.20
N GLU A 173 -16.62 5.31 -13.34
CA GLU A 173 -16.40 4.66 -14.64
C GLU A 173 -14.91 4.62 -15.01
N LYS A 174 -14.13 5.62 -14.60
CA LYS A 174 -12.67 5.64 -14.80
C LYS A 174 -11.96 4.59 -13.94
N THR A 175 -12.42 4.36 -12.72
CA THR A 175 -11.89 3.29 -11.87
C THR A 175 -12.25 1.92 -12.45
N LEU A 176 -13.49 1.73 -12.90
CA LEU A 176 -13.94 0.49 -13.55
C LEU A 176 -13.17 0.22 -14.85
N ALA A 177 -12.97 1.24 -15.68
CA ALA A 177 -12.13 1.15 -16.88
C ALA A 177 -10.68 0.80 -16.54
N GLY A 178 -10.16 1.33 -15.42
CA GLY A 178 -8.83 0.97 -14.89
C GLY A 178 -8.73 -0.50 -14.48
N ILE A 179 -9.75 -1.03 -13.82
CA ILE A 179 -9.83 -2.46 -13.47
C ILE A 179 -9.86 -3.33 -14.73
N GLN A 180 -10.65 -2.93 -15.72
CA GLN A 180 -10.70 -3.65 -17.00
C GLN A 180 -9.33 -3.60 -17.71
N ALA A 181 -8.70 -2.43 -17.78
CA ALA A 181 -7.36 -2.29 -18.35
C ALA A 181 -6.31 -3.16 -17.66
N ALA A 182 -6.41 -3.34 -16.34
CA ALA A 182 -5.53 -4.23 -15.58
C ALA A 182 -5.75 -5.71 -15.94
N LYS A 183 -6.99 -6.13 -16.16
CA LYS A 183 -7.33 -7.47 -16.66
C LYS A 183 -6.77 -7.68 -18.06
N ASP A 184 -7.00 -6.73 -18.96
CA ASP A 184 -6.55 -6.80 -20.36
C ASP A 184 -5.02 -6.79 -20.47
N ALA A 185 -4.34 -6.13 -19.53
CA ALA A 185 -2.89 -6.16 -19.42
C ALA A 185 -2.33 -7.48 -18.84
N GLY A 186 -3.18 -8.39 -18.39
CA GLY A 186 -2.79 -9.70 -17.89
C GLY A 186 -2.29 -9.71 -16.44
N ILE A 187 -2.67 -8.76 -15.60
CA ILE A 187 -2.36 -8.82 -14.15
C ILE A 187 -3.13 -10.00 -13.53
N PRO A 188 -2.44 -11.02 -12.98
CA PRO A 188 -3.08 -12.31 -12.69
C PRO A 188 -4.09 -12.27 -11.53
N SER A 189 -3.90 -11.38 -10.57
CA SER A 189 -4.74 -11.31 -9.37
C SER A 189 -5.19 -9.89 -9.10
N ILE A 190 -6.49 -9.62 -9.24
CA ILE A 190 -7.10 -8.33 -8.95
C ILE A 190 -8.12 -8.55 -7.84
N LYS A 191 -7.94 -7.83 -6.73
CA LYS A 191 -8.85 -7.81 -5.58
C LYS A 191 -9.52 -6.45 -5.48
N ILE A 192 -10.81 -6.44 -5.22
CA ILE A 192 -11.54 -5.24 -4.81
C ILE A 192 -11.57 -5.19 -3.29
N ASN A 193 -11.23 -4.03 -2.74
CA ASN A 193 -11.31 -3.76 -1.31
C ASN A 193 -12.41 -2.73 -1.08
N VAL A 194 -13.32 -3.03 -0.14
CA VAL A 194 -14.48 -2.20 0.19
C VAL A 194 -14.43 -1.88 1.68
N VAL A 195 -14.62 -0.63 2.04
CA VAL A 195 -14.87 -0.19 3.41
C VAL A 195 -16.38 -0.12 3.60
N VAL A 196 -16.90 -0.80 4.62
CA VAL A 196 -18.32 -0.88 4.97
C VAL A 196 -18.58 -0.33 6.36
#